data_f2b561bf0613fd9a129f82bf5dff522e
#
_entry.id   f2b561bf0613fd9a129f82bf5dff522e
#
_cell.length_a   1.000
_cell.length_b   1.000
_cell.length_c   1.000
_cell.angle_alpha   90.00
_cell.angle_beta   90.00
_cell.angle_gamma   90.00
#
_symmetry.space_group_name_H-M   'P 1'
#
loop_
_entity.id
_entity.type
_entity.pdbx_description
1 polymer ?
#
loop_
_entity_poly.entity_id
_entity_poly.type
_entity_poly.pdbx_seq_one_letter_code
_entity_poly.pdbx_strand_id
1 'polypeptide(L)'
;ILNATDISHINYVHNFADEDNGIVTNLKVETVDDYVDCFAVVQPKASSTFTEHMQPKSGAPVHSRFVSPATSIVRIKLAGKYELITFSTLAPIDDVHTKMSWCMMYPKTPLMNNPIVNKRFHDKMYETVAQDEAIIKEIEWVPMFVNAPCDKFQIEALKLLEK
;
A
#
# COMPACT_ATOMS: atom_id res chain seq x y z
N ILE A 1 5.66 6.27 -7.41
CA ILE A 1 6.44 6.23 -6.16
C ILE A 1 5.66 6.92 -5.06
N LEU A 2 5.21 8.16 -5.25
CA LEU A 2 4.52 8.92 -4.20
C LEU A 2 3.35 8.14 -3.61
N ASN A 3 2.47 7.60 -4.43
CA ASN A 3 1.34 6.79 -3.96
C ASN A 3 1.77 5.52 -3.20
N ALA A 4 2.80 4.83 -3.67
CA ALA A 4 3.31 3.62 -3.03
C ALA A 4 3.98 3.88 -1.66
N THR A 5 4.42 5.12 -1.42
CA THR A 5 5.07 5.55 -0.18
C THR A 5 4.16 6.37 0.74
N ASP A 6 2.97 6.73 0.29
CA ASP A 6 1.93 7.36 1.11
C ASP A 6 1.03 6.28 1.74
N ILE A 7 1.29 5.92 2.99
CA ILE A 7 0.46 4.95 3.72
C ILE A 7 -0.91 5.53 4.07
N SER A 8 -1.02 6.83 4.17
CA SER A 8 -2.26 7.52 4.56
C SER A 8 -3.36 7.36 3.51
N HIS A 9 -2.99 7.24 2.22
CA HIS A 9 -3.97 7.11 1.14
C HIS A 9 -4.87 5.87 1.27
N ILE A 10 -4.37 4.79 1.90
CA ILE A 10 -5.11 3.54 2.12
C ILE A 10 -6.47 3.82 2.77
N ASN A 11 -6.54 4.81 3.66
CA ASN A 11 -7.74 5.16 4.39
C ASN A 11 -8.75 5.95 3.54
N TYR A 12 -8.27 6.79 2.64
CA TYR A 12 -9.10 7.73 1.89
C TYR A 12 -9.47 7.22 0.49
N VAL A 13 -8.58 6.45 -0.12
CA VAL A 13 -8.70 5.99 -1.49
C VAL A 13 -9.40 4.63 -1.59
N HIS A 14 -8.97 3.74 -0.73
CA HIS A 14 -9.43 2.37 -0.79
C HIS A 14 -10.48 2.15 0.27
N ASN A 15 -11.62 2.29 0.29
CA ASN A 15 -12.69 1.93 1.25
C ASN A 15 -12.34 0.81 2.27
N PHE A 16 -11.07 0.69 2.64
CA PHE A 16 -10.55 -0.27 3.62
C PHE A 16 -10.51 0.29 5.04
N ALA A 17 -10.64 1.60 5.21
CA ALA A 17 -10.65 2.24 6.51
C ALA A 17 -11.93 3.05 6.72
N ASP A 18 -12.25 3.32 7.98
CA ASP A 18 -13.31 4.22 8.37
C ASP A 18 -12.82 5.67 8.23
N GLU A 19 -13.57 6.53 7.54
CA GLU A 19 -13.22 7.94 7.37
C GLU A 19 -12.99 8.64 8.73
N ASP A 20 -13.74 8.21 9.76
CA ASP A 20 -13.62 8.75 11.13
C ASP A 20 -12.45 8.14 11.93
N ASN A 21 -11.90 7.01 11.51
CA ASN A 21 -10.86 6.25 12.23
C ASN A 21 -9.61 5.95 11.39
N GLY A 22 -9.40 6.67 10.30
CA GLY A 22 -8.27 6.49 9.38
C GLY A 22 -6.90 6.79 9.98
N ILE A 23 -6.68 6.42 11.24
CA ILE A 23 -5.45 6.73 11.95
C ILE A 23 -4.38 5.68 11.61
N VAL A 24 -3.33 6.13 10.97
CA VAL A 24 -2.07 5.41 10.88
C VAL A 24 -1.34 5.58 12.22
N THR A 25 -1.13 4.50 12.94
CA THR A 25 -0.44 4.51 14.24
C THR A 25 0.90 3.78 14.16
N ASN A 26 1.77 4.05 15.13
CA ASN A 26 3.08 3.40 15.26
C ASN A 26 3.97 3.53 14.01
N LEU A 27 3.89 4.69 13.34
CA LEU A 27 4.70 4.96 12.17
C LEU A 27 6.19 5.00 12.54
N LYS A 28 6.97 4.11 11.95
CA LYS A 28 8.42 4.05 12.08
C LYS A 28 9.04 3.95 10.70
N VAL A 29 9.98 4.83 10.38
CA VAL A 29 10.68 4.85 9.09
C VAL A 29 12.17 4.69 9.32
N GLU A 30 12.80 3.77 8.58
CA GLU A 30 14.22 3.47 8.63
C GLU A 30 14.80 3.50 7.22
N THR A 31 15.89 4.24 7.02
CA THR A 31 16.62 4.29 5.74
C THR A 31 17.91 3.49 5.87
N VAL A 32 18.14 2.58 4.93
CA VAL A 32 19.35 1.75 4.87
C VAL A 32 19.82 1.69 3.42
N ASP A 33 21.04 2.17 3.17
CA ASP A 33 21.70 2.17 1.86
C ASP A 33 20.78 2.57 0.70
N ASP A 34 20.18 1.61 0.01
CA ASP A 34 19.37 1.76 -1.21
C ASP A 34 17.87 1.51 -1.00
N TYR A 35 17.42 1.37 0.26
CA TYR A 35 16.00 1.18 0.57
C TYR A 35 15.53 1.95 1.79
N VAL A 36 14.24 2.18 1.85
CA VAL A 36 13.53 2.74 3.02
C VAL A 36 12.46 1.77 3.46
N ASP A 37 12.46 1.43 4.74
CA ASP A 37 11.41 0.67 5.41
C ASP A 37 10.46 1.58 6.15
N CYS A 38 9.18 1.30 6.05
CA CYS A 38 8.14 1.92 6.83
C CYS A 38 7.28 0.85 7.53
N PHE A 39 7.18 0.96 8.83
CA PHE A 39 6.32 0.13 9.66
C PHE A 39 5.18 0.98 10.19
N ALA A 40 3.97 0.49 10.10
CA ALA A 40 2.78 1.18 10.58
C ALA A 40 1.70 0.17 11.01
N VAL A 41 0.69 0.65 11.71
CA VAL A 41 -0.54 -0.10 11.96
C VAL A 41 -1.69 0.71 11.37
N VAL A 42 -2.43 0.10 10.45
CA VAL A 42 -3.61 0.68 9.80
C VAL A 42 -4.86 0.07 10.42
N GLN A 43 -5.85 0.91 10.72
CA GLN A 43 -7.15 0.45 11.20
C GLN A 43 -8.08 0.24 10.01
N PRO A 44 -8.26 -1.00 9.54
CA PRO A 44 -9.08 -1.25 8.38
C PRO A 44 -10.57 -1.21 8.73
N LYS A 45 -11.36 -0.68 7.81
CA LYS A 45 -12.83 -0.78 7.87
C LYS A 45 -13.26 -2.17 7.45
N ALA A 46 -14.05 -2.83 8.27
CA ALA A 46 -14.71 -4.08 7.89
C ALA A 46 -15.78 -3.79 6.82
N SER A 47 -15.46 -4.00 5.57
CA SER A 47 -16.41 -3.79 4.46
C SER A 47 -17.35 -4.98 4.24
N SER A 48 -17.08 -6.11 4.88
CA SER A 48 -17.88 -7.32 4.81
C SER A 48 -17.54 -8.27 5.97
N THR A 49 -18.44 -9.20 6.28
CA THR A 49 -18.20 -10.26 7.26
C THR A 49 -16.93 -11.07 6.95
N PHE A 50 -16.59 -11.22 5.68
CA PHE A 50 -15.37 -11.91 5.26
C PHE A 50 -14.10 -11.10 5.59
N THR A 51 -14.06 -9.82 5.26
CA THR A 51 -12.93 -8.94 5.58
C THR A 51 -12.78 -8.76 7.07
N GLU A 52 -13.86 -8.68 7.83
CA GLU A 52 -13.86 -8.61 9.29
C GLU A 52 -13.13 -9.78 9.96
N HIS A 53 -13.32 -11.01 9.46
CA HIS A 53 -12.63 -12.19 9.96
C HIS A 53 -11.15 -12.26 9.57
N MET A 54 -10.77 -11.60 8.49
CA MET A 54 -9.40 -11.56 8.00
C MET A 54 -8.56 -10.44 8.64
N GLN A 55 -9.19 -9.51 9.34
CA GLN A 55 -8.51 -8.36 9.94
C GLN A 55 -8.16 -8.61 11.40
N PRO A 56 -6.94 -8.25 11.85
CA PRO A 56 -6.61 -8.23 13.26
C PRO A 56 -7.44 -7.16 13.99
N LYS A 57 -8.05 -7.50 15.12
CA LYS A 57 -8.84 -6.56 15.94
C LYS A 57 -8.04 -5.35 16.42
N SER A 58 -6.73 -5.47 16.53
CA SER A 58 -5.80 -4.42 16.95
C SER A 58 -5.27 -3.55 15.80
N GLY A 59 -5.88 -3.64 14.62
CA GLY A 59 -5.38 -3.06 13.39
C GLY A 59 -4.45 -4.00 12.63
N ALA A 60 -4.23 -3.72 11.36
CA ALA A 60 -3.38 -4.48 10.47
C ALA A 60 -1.96 -3.90 10.47
N PRO A 61 -0.95 -4.62 10.97
CA PRO A 61 0.43 -4.22 10.81
C PRO A 61 0.82 -4.23 9.34
N VAL A 62 1.37 -3.11 8.88
CA VAL A 62 1.87 -2.91 7.53
C VAL A 62 3.37 -2.69 7.58
N HIS A 63 4.10 -3.37 6.72
CA HIS A 63 5.49 -3.11 6.44
C HIS A 63 5.63 -2.80 4.96
N SER A 64 5.94 -1.55 4.64
CA SER A 64 6.21 -1.10 3.28
C SER A 64 7.70 -0.86 3.12
N ARG A 65 8.28 -1.37 2.04
CA ARG A 65 9.66 -1.14 1.65
C ARG A 65 9.71 -0.52 0.26
N PHE A 66 10.38 0.59 0.15
CA PHE A 66 10.79 1.15 -1.12
C PHE A 66 12.26 0.85 -1.36
N VAL A 67 12.58 0.23 -2.49
CA VAL A 67 13.96 -0.03 -2.95
C VAL A 67 14.21 0.84 -4.17
N SER A 68 15.21 1.71 -4.06
CA SER A 68 15.60 2.59 -5.15
C SER A 68 16.05 1.79 -6.38
N PRO A 69 15.75 2.22 -7.61
CA PRO A 69 15.00 3.45 -7.93
C PRO A 69 13.48 3.26 -8.07
N ALA A 70 12.95 2.06 -8.07
CA ALA A 70 11.61 1.87 -8.63
C ALA A 70 10.82 0.68 -8.09
N THR A 71 11.24 0.04 -7.01
CA THR A 71 10.59 -1.17 -6.49
C THR A 71 9.90 -0.88 -5.16
N SER A 72 8.67 -1.36 -5.02
CA SER A 72 7.93 -1.32 -3.77
C SER A 72 7.48 -2.72 -3.35
N ILE A 73 7.60 -3.00 -2.05
CA ILE A 73 7.13 -4.25 -1.44
C ILE A 73 6.26 -3.86 -0.25
N VAL A 74 5.00 -4.25 -0.28
CA VAL A 74 4.06 -3.99 0.82
C VAL A 74 3.64 -5.33 1.43
N ARG A 75 3.81 -5.46 2.74
CA ARG A 75 3.39 -6.62 3.51
C ARG A 75 2.33 -6.20 4.50
N ILE A 76 1.18 -6.86 4.47
CA ILE A 76 0.05 -6.61 5.36
C ILE A 76 -0.22 -7.88 6.15
N LYS A 77 -0.11 -7.80 7.47
CA LYS A 77 -0.46 -8.92 8.35
C LYS A 77 -1.97 -9.02 8.48
N LEU A 78 -2.47 -10.20 8.17
CA LEU A 78 -3.87 -10.58 8.34
C LEU A 78 -4.07 -11.30 9.68
N ALA A 79 -5.32 -11.62 10.01
CA ALA A 79 -5.63 -12.37 11.21
C ALA A 79 -4.89 -13.72 11.25
N GLY A 80 -4.44 -14.11 12.43
CA GLY A 80 -3.62 -15.31 12.62
C GLY A 80 -2.17 -15.09 12.16
N LYS A 81 -1.65 -16.05 11.38
CA LYS A 81 -0.26 -16.04 10.88
C LYS A 81 -0.14 -15.67 9.39
N TYR A 82 -1.23 -15.25 8.79
CA TYR A 82 -1.28 -14.99 7.37
C TYR A 82 -0.76 -13.60 7.02
N GLU A 83 -0.19 -13.47 5.83
CA GLU A 83 0.36 -12.23 5.30
C GLU A 83 -0.03 -12.09 3.84
N LEU A 84 -0.39 -10.88 3.45
CA LEU A 84 -0.55 -10.48 2.07
C LEU A 84 0.68 -9.70 1.66
N ILE A 85 1.29 -10.03 0.53
CA ILE A 85 2.49 -9.35 0.04
C ILE A 85 2.22 -8.85 -1.38
N THR A 86 2.37 -7.55 -1.58
CA THR A 86 2.35 -6.94 -2.91
C THR A 86 3.75 -6.52 -3.29
N PHE A 87 4.17 -6.90 -4.47
CA PHE A 87 5.41 -6.48 -5.10
C PHE A 87 5.08 -5.67 -6.34
N SER A 88 5.66 -4.50 -6.49
CA SER A 88 5.47 -3.66 -7.66
C SER A 88 6.78 -3.03 -8.13
N THR A 89 6.89 -2.84 -9.44
CA THR A 89 8.00 -2.13 -10.09
C THR A 89 7.45 -1.06 -11.02
N LEU A 90 8.16 0.05 -11.10
CA LEU A 90 7.83 1.20 -11.91
C LEU A 90 8.90 1.38 -12.99
N ALA A 91 8.51 1.42 -14.26
CA ALA A 91 9.39 1.66 -15.38
C ALA A 91 8.94 2.93 -16.10
N PRO A 92 9.73 4.03 -16.09
CA PRO A 92 9.40 5.21 -16.86
C PRO A 92 9.39 4.87 -18.36
N ILE A 93 8.38 5.35 -19.07
CA ILE A 93 8.25 5.22 -20.53
C ILE A 93 8.71 6.53 -21.18
N ASP A 94 8.25 7.65 -20.63
CA ASP A 94 8.59 9.02 -21.03
C ASP A 94 8.41 9.97 -19.84
N ASP A 95 8.47 11.27 -20.07
CA ASP A 95 8.41 12.30 -19.02
C ASP A 95 7.08 12.33 -18.25
N VAL A 96 6.02 11.76 -18.79
CA VAL A 96 4.67 11.82 -18.22
C VAL A 96 4.01 10.43 -18.05
N HIS A 97 4.63 9.37 -18.58
CA HIS A 97 4.09 8.03 -18.49
C HIS A 97 5.02 7.07 -17.78
N THR A 98 4.47 6.27 -16.90
CA THR A 98 5.18 5.20 -16.18
C THR A 98 4.36 3.90 -16.29
N LYS A 99 5.04 2.81 -16.60
CA LYS A 99 4.45 1.48 -16.56
C LYS A 99 4.66 0.88 -15.17
N MET A 100 3.59 0.52 -14.50
CA MET A 100 3.63 -0.29 -13.29
C MET A 100 3.42 -1.77 -13.63
N SER A 101 4.29 -2.62 -13.12
CA SER A 101 4.10 -4.07 -13.10
C SER A 101 3.99 -4.52 -11.65
N TRP A 102 3.00 -5.35 -11.34
CA TRP A 102 2.79 -5.81 -9.97
C TRP A 102 2.37 -7.26 -9.89
N CYS A 103 2.65 -7.88 -8.78
CA CYS A 103 2.13 -9.19 -8.41
C CYS A 103 1.77 -9.21 -6.93
N MET A 104 0.85 -10.10 -6.58
CA MET A 104 0.38 -10.28 -5.22
C MET A 104 0.53 -11.73 -4.80
N MET A 105 1.10 -11.92 -3.61
CA MET A 105 1.21 -13.20 -2.94
C MET A 105 0.27 -13.23 -1.75
N TYR A 106 -0.54 -14.25 -1.66
CA TYR A 106 -1.50 -14.46 -0.58
C TYR A 106 -1.46 -15.90 -0.07
N PRO A 107 -1.87 -16.14 1.17
CA PRO A 107 -1.76 -17.48 1.75
C PRO A 107 -2.68 -18.49 1.04
N LYS A 108 -2.12 -19.64 0.73
CA LYS A 108 -2.91 -20.76 0.20
C LYS A 108 -3.75 -21.36 1.33
N THR A 109 -5.04 -21.03 1.36
CA THR A 109 -6.01 -21.56 2.32
C THR A 109 -7.11 -22.34 1.60
N PRO A 110 -7.84 -23.25 2.28
CA PRO A 110 -8.98 -23.91 1.68
C PRO A 110 -10.01 -22.93 1.10
N LEU A 111 -10.19 -21.77 1.75
CA LEU A 111 -11.08 -20.71 1.30
C LEU A 111 -10.61 -20.09 -0.03
N MET A 112 -9.32 -19.81 -0.16
CA MET A 112 -8.73 -19.26 -1.39
C MET A 112 -8.65 -20.29 -2.52
N ASN A 113 -8.77 -21.58 -2.22
CA ASN A 113 -8.89 -22.62 -3.24
C ASN A 113 -10.29 -22.65 -3.89
N ASN A 114 -11.29 -22.02 -3.28
CA ASN A 114 -12.60 -21.88 -3.89
C ASN A 114 -12.51 -20.88 -5.07
N PRO A 115 -12.86 -21.29 -6.30
CA PRO A 115 -12.66 -20.44 -7.48
C PRO A 115 -13.50 -19.15 -7.46
N ILE A 116 -14.68 -19.18 -6.82
CA ILE A 116 -15.54 -17.99 -6.68
C ILE A 116 -14.89 -16.98 -5.71
N VAL A 117 -14.40 -17.46 -4.57
CA VAL A 117 -13.73 -16.61 -3.58
C VAL A 117 -12.45 -16.04 -4.14
N ASN A 118 -11.65 -16.88 -4.80
CA ASN A 118 -10.41 -16.47 -5.43
C ASN A 118 -10.66 -15.39 -6.50
N LYS A 119 -11.64 -15.60 -7.39
CA LYS A 119 -12.01 -14.61 -8.40
C LYS A 119 -12.43 -13.28 -7.77
N ARG A 120 -13.29 -13.28 -6.75
CA ARG A 120 -13.73 -12.05 -6.07
C ARG A 120 -12.57 -11.32 -5.41
N PHE A 121 -11.63 -12.05 -4.84
CA PHE A 121 -10.40 -11.48 -4.28
C PHE A 121 -9.57 -10.79 -5.35
N HIS A 122 -9.34 -11.44 -6.48
CA HIS A 122 -8.63 -10.86 -7.62
C HIS A 122 -9.35 -9.62 -8.17
N ASP A 123 -10.66 -9.70 -8.39
CA ASP A 123 -11.47 -8.57 -8.89
C ASP A 123 -11.31 -7.36 -7.95
N LYS A 124 -11.34 -7.59 -6.61
CA LYS A 124 -11.17 -6.51 -5.62
C LYS A 124 -9.76 -5.90 -5.65
N MET A 125 -8.73 -6.71 -5.89
CA MET A 125 -7.36 -6.20 -6.01
C MET A 125 -7.17 -5.36 -7.26
N TYR A 126 -7.74 -5.76 -8.39
CA TYR A 126 -7.74 -4.95 -9.61
C TYR A 126 -8.50 -3.64 -9.42
N GLU A 127 -9.65 -3.66 -8.73
CA GLU A 127 -10.38 -2.45 -8.36
C GLU A 127 -9.53 -1.49 -7.53
N THR A 128 -8.79 -2.01 -6.55
CA THR A 128 -7.88 -1.24 -5.70
C THR A 128 -6.81 -0.52 -6.53
N VAL A 129 -6.14 -1.24 -7.44
CA VAL A 129 -5.14 -0.65 -8.33
C VAL A 129 -5.75 0.38 -9.28
N ALA A 130 -6.97 0.15 -9.77
CA ALA A 130 -7.67 1.12 -10.61
C ALA A 130 -8.04 2.41 -9.86
N GLN A 131 -8.34 2.33 -8.56
CA GLN A 131 -8.56 3.50 -7.70
C GLN A 131 -7.27 4.33 -7.57
N ASP A 132 -6.13 3.68 -7.35
CA ASP A 132 -4.82 4.36 -7.33
C ASP A 132 -4.52 5.05 -8.64
N GLU A 133 -4.74 4.37 -9.76
CA GLU A 133 -4.53 4.93 -11.09
C GLU A 133 -5.40 6.17 -11.34
N ALA A 134 -6.67 6.13 -10.92
CA ALA A 134 -7.58 7.25 -11.06
C ALA A 134 -7.08 8.48 -10.30
N ILE A 135 -6.61 8.31 -9.06
CA ILE A 135 -6.09 9.42 -8.25
C ILE A 135 -4.79 9.96 -8.83
N ILE A 136 -3.85 9.08 -9.21
CA ILE A 136 -2.56 9.51 -9.77
C ILE A 136 -2.76 10.39 -11.02
N LYS A 137 -3.78 10.12 -11.82
CA LYS A 137 -4.13 10.94 -13.00
C LYS A 137 -4.66 12.33 -12.66
N GLU A 138 -5.21 12.51 -11.47
CA GLU A 138 -5.76 13.78 -10.97
C GLU A 138 -4.72 14.62 -10.21
N ILE A 139 -3.57 14.01 -9.81
CA ILE A 139 -2.54 14.71 -9.05
C ILE A 139 -1.77 15.66 -9.96
N GLU A 140 -1.89 16.96 -9.68
CA GLU A 140 -1.01 17.95 -10.26
C GLU A 140 0.33 18.00 -9.49
N TRP A 141 1.43 17.99 -10.24
CA TRP A 141 2.75 18.17 -9.64
C TRP A 141 2.92 19.61 -9.16
N VAL A 142 3.07 19.79 -7.86
CA VAL A 142 3.39 21.09 -7.26
C VAL A 142 4.82 21.08 -6.70
N PRO A 143 5.63 22.10 -6.99
CA PRO A 143 7.04 22.13 -6.58
C PRO A 143 7.25 22.39 -5.08
N MET A 144 6.19 22.69 -4.33
CA MET A 144 6.24 22.90 -2.88
C MET A 144 5.34 21.92 -2.18
N PHE A 145 5.92 21.11 -1.28
CA PHE A 145 5.20 20.19 -0.43
C PHE A 145 5.07 20.76 0.99
N VAL A 146 3.86 20.74 1.52
CA VAL A 146 3.63 20.89 2.96
C VAL A 146 3.64 19.48 3.54
N ASN A 147 4.74 19.09 4.17
CA ASN A 147 4.91 17.75 4.70
C ASN A 147 4.25 17.60 6.07
N ALA A 148 3.48 16.54 6.24
CA ALA A 148 2.97 16.08 7.52
C ALA A 148 3.90 15.00 8.13
N PRO A 149 3.80 14.69 9.42
CA PRO A 149 4.60 13.62 10.03
C PRO A 149 4.40 12.23 9.37
N CYS A 150 3.24 11.98 8.75
CA CYS A 150 2.95 10.75 8.01
C CYS A 150 3.71 10.64 6.69
N ASP A 151 4.21 11.76 6.13
CA ASP A 151 4.91 11.79 4.84
C ASP A 151 6.39 11.38 4.96
N LYS A 152 6.86 11.05 6.16
CA LYS A 152 8.27 10.72 6.41
C LYS A 152 8.78 9.61 5.49
N PHE A 153 7.98 8.59 5.22
CA PHE A 153 8.35 7.50 4.33
C PHE A 153 8.58 7.99 2.90
N GLN A 154 7.68 8.81 2.40
CA GLN A 154 7.76 9.44 1.09
C GLN A 154 8.99 10.35 0.96
N ILE A 155 9.23 11.18 1.98
CA ILE A 155 10.40 12.10 2.01
C ILE A 155 11.70 11.32 1.94
N GLU A 156 11.84 10.25 2.73
CA GLU A 156 13.05 9.43 2.72
C GLU A 156 13.23 8.68 1.39
N ALA A 157 12.12 8.21 0.78
CA ALA A 157 12.17 7.58 -0.53
C ALA A 157 12.62 8.56 -1.63
N LEU A 158 12.13 9.81 -1.61
CA LEU A 158 12.55 10.84 -2.55
C LEU A 158 14.04 11.18 -2.40
N LYS A 159 14.56 11.28 -1.18
CA LYS A 159 16.00 11.49 -0.92
C LYS A 159 16.88 10.38 -1.49
N LEU A 160 16.40 9.14 -1.56
CA LEU A 160 17.14 8.05 -2.20
C LEU A 160 17.21 8.21 -3.72
N LEU A 161 16.22 8.83 -4.34
CA LEU A 161 16.21 9.08 -5.78
C LEU A 161 17.09 10.23 -6.22
N GLU A 162 17.48 11.11 -5.28
CA GLU A 162 18.38 12.26 -5.53
C GLU A 162 19.87 11.89 -5.41
N LYS A 163 20.18 10.68 -4.93
CA LYS A 163 21.57 10.18 -4.83
C LYS A 163 22.07 9.61 -6.14
#